data_a720ec8e32fcd1376ae493d12f315795
#
_entry.id   a720ec8e32fcd1376ae493d12f315795
#
_cell.length_a   1.000
_cell.length_b   1.000
_cell.length_c   1.000
_cell.angle_alpha   90.00
_cell.angle_beta   90.00
_cell.angle_gamma   90.00
#
_symmetry.space_group_name_H-M   'P 1'
#
loop_
_entity.id
_entity.type
_entity.pdbx_description
1 polymer ?
#
loop_
_entity_poly.entity_id
_entity_poly.type
_entity_poly.pdbx_seq_one_letter_code
_entity_poly.pdbx_strand_id
1 'polypeptide(L)'
;DSGKVIAPILFLLLTAQMYSRLLTTGGVVNLITESVGGAGIDPNIAVVMMIVIWLVLGTLLDSGSIILLTVPIFWPIAQNFGYNEYAFAIIGILAIEAGLLTPPVGLLVYAVKGSVPDRTVQLGEIFAGSIPYWLLILVVMVIVWLVPDLATIPITWSSDIQFNHQIGIFR
;
A
#
# COMPACT_ATOMS: atom_id res chain seq x y z
N ASP A 1 -11.48 22.79 15.89
CA ASP A 1 -10.55 22.64 14.74
C ASP A 1 -10.49 21.24 14.15
N SER A 2 -10.80 20.18 14.92
CA SER A 2 -10.81 18.78 14.44
C SER A 2 -11.77 18.54 13.26
N GLY A 3 -12.92 19.20 13.24
CA GLY A 3 -13.89 19.09 12.14
C GLY A 3 -13.34 19.53 10.78
N LYS A 4 -12.45 20.52 10.76
CA LYS A 4 -11.82 21.01 9.51
C LYS A 4 -10.87 19.99 8.89
N VAL A 5 -10.33 19.08 9.71
CA VAL A 5 -9.44 18.00 9.25
C VAL A 5 -10.26 16.75 8.90
N ILE A 6 -11.25 16.43 9.73
CA ILE A 6 -12.04 15.19 9.58
C ILE A 6 -13.00 15.27 8.37
N ALA A 7 -13.65 16.42 8.16
CA ALA A 7 -14.65 16.55 7.09
C ALA A 7 -14.08 16.28 5.67
N PRO A 8 -12.92 16.81 5.26
CA PRO A 8 -12.32 16.47 3.98
C PRO A 8 -11.98 14.99 3.86
N ILE A 9 -11.48 14.36 4.94
CA ILE A 9 -11.14 12.92 4.94
C ILE A 9 -12.39 12.08 4.73
N LEU A 10 -13.48 12.36 5.45
CA LEU A 10 -14.75 11.65 5.28
C LEU A 10 -15.32 11.83 3.87
N PHE A 11 -15.26 13.04 3.33
CA PHE A 11 -15.70 13.33 1.97
C PHE A 11 -14.88 12.52 0.94
N LEU A 12 -13.58 12.46 1.13
CA LEU A 12 -12.66 11.71 0.27
C LEU A 12 -12.95 10.20 0.33
N LEU A 13 -13.19 9.65 1.53
CA LEU A 13 -13.58 8.25 1.71
C LEU A 13 -14.93 7.91 1.05
N LEU A 14 -15.93 8.79 1.17
CA LEU A 14 -17.22 8.60 0.50
C LEU A 14 -17.07 8.62 -1.02
N THR A 15 -16.31 9.58 -1.55
CA THR A 15 -16.06 9.68 -3.00
C THR A 15 -15.32 8.46 -3.52
N ALA A 16 -14.32 7.96 -2.77
CA ALA A 16 -13.58 6.74 -3.11
C ALA A 16 -14.49 5.50 -3.12
N GLN A 17 -15.43 5.39 -2.19
CA GLN A 17 -16.40 4.29 -2.20
C GLN A 17 -17.34 4.36 -3.42
N MET A 18 -17.78 5.56 -3.80
CA MET A 18 -18.59 5.73 -5.02
C MET A 18 -17.78 5.37 -6.26
N TYR A 19 -16.52 5.80 -6.33
CA TYR A 19 -15.60 5.44 -7.41
C TYR A 19 -15.41 3.92 -7.51
N SER A 20 -15.13 3.23 -6.39
CA SER A 20 -14.98 1.78 -6.34
C SER A 20 -16.25 1.06 -6.84
N ARG A 21 -17.43 1.51 -6.41
CA ARG A 21 -18.71 0.95 -6.89
C ARG A 21 -18.91 1.18 -8.39
N LEU A 22 -18.61 2.36 -8.91
CA LEU A 22 -18.72 2.65 -10.34
C LEU A 22 -17.82 1.75 -11.18
N LEU A 23 -16.57 1.53 -10.76
CA LEU A 23 -15.64 0.62 -11.44
C LEU A 23 -16.17 -0.83 -11.46
N THR A 24 -16.70 -1.28 -10.32
CA THR A 24 -17.19 -2.66 -10.18
C THR A 24 -18.48 -2.87 -10.97
N THR A 25 -19.46 -1.98 -10.83
CA THR A 25 -20.76 -2.08 -11.53
C THR A 25 -20.65 -1.76 -13.02
N GLY A 26 -19.71 -0.89 -13.39
CA GLY A 26 -19.39 -0.58 -14.79
C GLY A 26 -18.63 -1.68 -15.53
N GLY A 27 -18.27 -2.79 -14.83
CA GLY A 27 -17.57 -3.92 -15.44
C GLY A 27 -16.09 -3.67 -15.76
N VAL A 28 -15.55 -2.49 -15.43
CA VAL A 28 -14.15 -2.14 -15.71
C VAL A 28 -13.19 -3.10 -15.03
N VAL A 29 -13.47 -3.46 -13.78
CA VAL A 29 -12.66 -4.42 -13.00
C VAL A 29 -12.64 -5.78 -13.70
N ASN A 30 -13.80 -6.28 -14.16
CA ASN A 30 -13.90 -7.55 -14.86
C ASN A 30 -13.13 -7.52 -16.19
N LEU A 31 -13.27 -6.45 -16.98
CA LEU A 31 -12.54 -6.29 -18.24
C LEU A 31 -11.03 -6.33 -18.03
N ILE A 32 -10.50 -5.64 -17.02
CA ILE A 32 -9.07 -5.64 -16.71
C ILE A 32 -8.63 -7.03 -16.23
N THR A 33 -9.39 -7.65 -15.34
CA THR A 33 -9.10 -8.98 -14.78
C THR A 33 -9.09 -10.05 -15.88
N GLU A 34 -10.08 -10.04 -16.78
CA GLU A 34 -10.15 -10.94 -17.93
C GLU A 34 -9.02 -10.68 -18.91
N SER A 35 -8.68 -9.42 -19.17
CA SER A 35 -7.57 -9.07 -20.07
C SER A 35 -6.22 -9.54 -19.54
N VAL A 36 -5.97 -9.35 -18.25
CA VAL A 36 -4.74 -9.80 -17.59
C VAL A 36 -4.69 -11.32 -17.51
N GLY A 37 -5.80 -11.98 -17.12
CA GLY A 37 -5.89 -13.43 -17.06
C GLY A 37 -5.82 -14.10 -18.46
N GLY A 38 -6.50 -13.50 -19.45
CA GLY A 38 -6.51 -14.01 -20.84
C GLY A 38 -5.19 -13.79 -21.58
N ALA A 39 -4.38 -12.82 -21.16
CA ALA A 39 -3.04 -12.59 -21.71
C ALA A 39 -2.01 -13.64 -21.27
N GLY A 40 -2.37 -14.59 -20.39
CA GLY A 40 -1.44 -15.60 -19.87
C GLY A 40 -0.30 -15.01 -19.05
N ILE A 41 -0.50 -13.85 -18.45
CA ILE A 41 0.50 -13.17 -17.62
C ILE A 41 0.70 -14.00 -16.34
N ASP A 42 1.96 -14.30 -16.03
CA ASP A 42 2.31 -14.96 -14.78
C ASP A 42 1.86 -14.10 -13.58
N PRO A 43 1.21 -14.70 -12.57
CA PRO A 43 0.74 -13.97 -11.38
C PRO A 43 1.83 -13.11 -10.71
N ASN A 44 3.06 -13.61 -10.65
CA ASN A 44 4.18 -12.87 -10.06
C ASN A 44 4.54 -11.65 -10.89
N ILE A 45 4.49 -11.74 -12.21
CA ILE A 45 4.73 -10.60 -13.11
C ILE A 45 3.65 -9.55 -12.91
N ALA A 46 2.39 -9.95 -12.76
CA ALA A 46 1.29 -9.03 -12.51
C ALA A 46 1.49 -8.24 -11.19
N VAL A 47 1.89 -8.92 -10.11
CA VAL A 47 2.18 -8.25 -8.83
C VAL A 47 3.39 -7.34 -8.92
N VAL A 48 4.46 -7.76 -9.60
CA VAL A 48 5.62 -6.90 -9.83
C VAL A 48 5.24 -5.63 -10.62
N MET A 49 4.38 -5.75 -11.62
CA MET A 49 3.86 -4.58 -12.35
C MET A 49 3.07 -3.65 -11.43
N MET A 50 2.22 -4.18 -10.54
CA MET A 50 1.49 -3.38 -9.56
C MET A 50 2.44 -2.66 -8.60
N ILE A 51 3.47 -3.35 -8.10
CA ILE A 51 4.52 -2.76 -7.25
C ILE A 51 5.21 -1.60 -7.98
N VAL A 52 5.61 -1.78 -9.24
CA VAL A 52 6.24 -0.72 -10.03
C VAL A 52 5.30 0.47 -10.21
N ILE A 53 4.01 0.23 -10.48
CA ILE A 53 3.01 1.31 -10.59
C ILE A 53 2.89 2.05 -9.25
N TRP A 54 2.81 1.36 -8.12
CA TRP A 54 2.76 1.99 -6.80
C TRP A 54 4.01 2.79 -6.47
N LEU A 55 5.20 2.27 -6.80
CA LEU A 55 6.46 3.01 -6.66
C LEU A 55 6.44 4.30 -7.46
N VAL A 56 6.03 4.24 -8.73
CA VAL A 56 5.96 5.43 -9.62
C VAL A 56 4.92 6.42 -9.10
N LEU A 57 3.71 5.97 -8.76
CA LEU A 57 2.67 6.86 -8.21
C LEU A 57 3.11 7.48 -6.88
N GLY A 58 3.82 6.71 -6.02
CA GLY A 58 4.36 7.20 -4.75
C GLY A 58 5.35 8.35 -4.92
N THR A 59 6.03 8.48 -6.06
CA THR A 59 6.89 9.64 -6.30
C THR A 59 6.12 10.94 -6.48
N LEU A 60 4.82 10.87 -6.85
CA LEU A 60 4.02 12.03 -7.30
C LEU A 60 2.83 12.34 -6.40
N LEU A 61 2.25 11.33 -5.77
CA LEU A 61 0.98 11.41 -5.02
C LEU A 61 1.19 10.98 -3.57
N ASP A 62 0.28 11.40 -2.70
CA ASP A 62 0.23 10.93 -1.31
C ASP A 62 -0.32 9.49 -1.21
N SER A 63 0.05 8.78 -0.15
CA SER A 63 -0.32 7.38 0.06
C SER A 63 -1.83 7.14 0.10
N GLY A 64 -2.59 8.04 0.73
CA GLY A 64 -4.05 7.93 0.80
C GLY A 64 -4.70 7.97 -0.58
N SER A 65 -4.31 8.93 -1.42
CA SER A 65 -4.82 9.05 -2.79
C SER A 65 -4.48 7.83 -3.64
N ILE A 66 -3.25 7.30 -3.51
CA ILE A 66 -2.82 6.12 -4.27
C ILE A 66 -3.65 4.89 -3.88
N ILE A 67 -3.81 4.64 -2.58
CA ILE A 67 -4.60 3.50 -2.07
C ILE A 67 -6.04 3.58 -2.59
N LEU A 68 -6.68 4.74 -2.44
CA LEU A 68 -8.08 4.92 -2.85
C LEU A 68 -8.28 4.78 -4.36
N LEU A 69 -7.29 5.15 -5.17
CA LEU A 69 -7.34 5.06 -6.62
C LEU A 69 -7.07 3.62 -7.11
N THR A 70 -6.10 2.93 -6.54
CA THR A 70 -5.54 1.70 -7.11
C THR A 70 -6.11 0.42 -6.51
N VAL A 71 -6.40 0.39 -5.20
CA VAL A 71 -6.88 -0.83 -4.54
C VAL A 71 -8.16 -1.39 -5.16
N PRO A 72 -9.17 -0.57 -5.55
CA PRO A 72 -10.38 -1.09 -6.20
C PRO A 72 -10.12 -1.84 -7.52
N ILE A 73 -8.98 -1.57 -8.16
CA ILE A 73 -8.58 -2.20 -9.42
C ILE A 73 -7.62 -3.37 -9.15
N PHE A 74 -6.61 -3.14 -8.33
CA PHE A 74 -5.51 -4.10 -8.14
C PHE A 74 -5.90 -5.29 -7.27
N TRP A 75 -6.72 -5.05 -6.22
CA TRP A 75 -7.12 -6.13 -5.33
C TRP A 75 -7.91 -7.24 -6.03
N PRO A 76 -8.95 -6.97 -6.85
CA PRO A 76 -9.65 -8.03 -7.57
C PRO A 76 -8.75 -8.84 -8.49
N ILE A 77 -7.75 -8.21 -9.12
CA ILE A 77 -6.78 -8.89 -9.97
C ILE A 77 -5.89 -9.82 -9.13
N ALA A 78 -5.35 -9.32 -8.02
CA ALA A 78 -4.51 -10.11 -7.11
C ALA A 78 -5.30 -11.28 -6.49
N GLN A 79 -6.55 -11.04 -6.11
CA GLN A 79 -7.46 -12.06 -5.59
C GLN A 79 -7.71 -13.18 -6.63
N ASN A 80 -7.90 -12.83 -7.90
CA ASN A 80 -8.10 -13.79 -8.97
C ASN A 80 -6.87 -14.69 -9.19
N PHE A 81 -5.67 -14.19 -8.85
CA PHE A 81 -4.43 -14.95 -8.84
C PHE A 81 -4.18 -15.73 -7.54
N GLY A 82 -5.10 -15.65 -6.57
CA GLY A 82 -5.01 -16.37 -5.30
C GLY A 82 -4.03 -15.77 -4.29
N TYR A 83 -3.69 -14.48 -4.42
CA TYR A 83 -2.83 -13.81 -3.45
C TYR A 83 -3.51 -13.64 -2.09
N ASN A 84 -2.72 -13.82 -1.03
CA ASN A 84 -3.16 -13.54 0.34
C ASN A 84 -3.41 -12.02 0.50
N GLU A 85 -4.60 -11.65 1.03
CA GLU A 85 -5.02 -10.25 1.14
C GLU A 85 -4.11 -9.43 2.05
N TYR A 86 -3.65 -10.00 3.17
CA TYR A 86 -2.78 -9.30 4.12
C TYR A 86 -1.39 -9.07 3.54
N ALA A 87 -0.82 -10.08 2.90
CA ALA A 87 0.48 -9.97 2.24
C ALA A 87 0.42 -8.93 1.12
N PHE A 88 -0.63 -8.95 0.31
CA PHE A 88 -0.82 -7.99 -0.78
C PHE A 88 -0.98 -6.56 -0.25
N ALA A 89 -1.76 -6.36 0.82
CA ALA A 89 -1.93 -5.05 1.44
C ALA A 89 -0.59 -4.50 1.99
N ILE A 90 0.19 -5.33 2.68
CA ILE A 90 1.50 -4.93 3.22
C ILE A 90 2.47 -4.59 2.09
N ILE A 91 2.53 -5.42 1.04
CA ILE A 91 3.37 -5.15 -0.14
C ILE A 91 2.98 -3.81 -0.78
N GLY A 92 1.68 -3.55 -0.94
CA GLY A 92 1.19 -2.29 -1.50
C GLY A 92 1.59 -1.07 -0.67
N ILE A 93 1.40 -1.14 0.65
CA ILE A 93 1.81 -0.06 1.57
C ILE A 93 3.31 0.18 1.47
N LEU A 94 4.14 -0.88 1.54
CA LEU A 94 5.59 -0.76 1.47
C LEU A 94 6.06 -0.19 0.12
N ALA A 95 5.43 -0.58 -0.98
CA ALA A 95 5.75 -0.06 -2.31
C ALA A 95 5.41 1.43 -2.42
N ILE A 96 4.25 1.85 -1.92
CA ILE A 96 3.83 3.26 -1.90
C ILE A 96 4.79 4.09 -1.04
N GLU A 97 5.11 3.63 0.17
CA GLU A 97 6.02 4.35 1.08
C GLU A 97 7.45 4.44 0.51
N ALA A 98 7.95 3.38 -0.13
CA ALA A 98 9.21 3.44 -0.86
C ALA A 98 9.16 4.48 -1.99
N GLY A 99 8.03 4.56 -2.71
CA GLY A 99 7.80 5.57 -3.73
C GLY A 99 7.88 7.00 -3.20
N LEU A 100 7.26 7.28 -2.04
CA LEU A 100 7.28 8.59 -1.39
C LEU A 100 8.70 9.06 -0.97
N LEU A 101 9.65 8.14 -0.84
CA LEU A 101 11.06 8.43 -0.58
C LEU A 101 11.89 8.53 -1.86
N THR A 102 11.33 8.17 -3.02
CA THR A 102 12.06 8.06 -4.29
C THR A 102 12.05 9.40 -5.06
N PRO A 103 13.20 9.85 -5.61
CA PRO A 103 13.22 10.94 -6.57
C PRO A 103 12.33 10.65 -7.80
N PRO A 104 11.76 11.64 -8.51
CA PRO A 104 12.18 13.06 -8.52
C PRO A 104 11.48 13.94 -7.48
N VAL A 105 10.29 13.57 -7.01
CA VAL A 105 9.56 14.42 -6.06
C VAL A 105 9.86 14.00 -4.62
N GLY A 106 9.50 12.75 -4.22
CA GLY A 106 9.74 12.27 -2.86
C GLY A 106 9.04 13.12 -1.80
N LEU A 107 7.72 13.12 -1.76
CA LEU A 107 6.92 14.00 -0.90
C LEU A 107 7.36 14.02 0.56
N LEU A 108 7.76 12.86 1.11
CA LEU A 108 8.25 12.77 2.48
C LEU A 108 9.57 13.54 2.68
N VAL A 109 10.46 13.53 1.68
CA VAL A 109 11.73 14.26 1.74
C VAL A 109 11.50 15.77 1.78
N TYR A 110 10.51 16.26 1.01
CA TYR A 110 10.12 17.68 1.07
C TYR A 110 9.45 18.04 2.40
N ALA A 111 8.63 17.15 2.97
CA ALA A 111 8.02 17.36 4.28
C ALA A 111 9.09 17.46 5.37
N VAL A 112 10.11 16.59 5.36
CA VAL A 112 11.26 16.66 6.25
C VAL A 112 12.02 17.97 6.06
N LYS A 113 12.33 18.35 4.80
CA LYS A 113 13.01 19.62 4.50
C LYS A 113 12.26 20.83 5.04
N GLY A 114 10.92 20.83 4.94
CA GLY A 114 10.07 21.89 5.47
C GLY A 114 10.07 21.98 7.01
N SER A 115 10.36 20.86 7.69
CA SER A 115 10.36 20.76 9.15
C SER A 115 11.72 21.06 9.78
N VAL A 116 12.81 20.99 9.00
CA VAL A 116 14.18 21.25 9.47
C VAL A 116 14.41 22.76 9.57
N PRO A 117 14.73 23.31 10.76
CA PRO A 117 14.99 24.75 10.92
C PRO A 117 16.25 25.22 10.18
N ASP A 118 17.23 24.34 10.01
CA ASP A 118 18.48 24.63 9.34
C ASP A 118 18.29 24.70 7.83
N ARG A 119 18.42 25.90 7.27
CA ARG A 119 18.27 26.16 5.83
C ARG A 119 19.46 25.68 5.00
N THR A 120 20.59 25.36 5.63
CA THR A 120 21.81 24.90 4.94
C THR A 120 21.70 23.47 4.45
N VAL A 121 20.88 22.63 5.10
CA VAL A 121 20.63 21.24 4.71
C VAL A 121 20.03 21.19 3.30
N GLN A 122 20.68 20.48 2.39
CA GLN A 122 20.21 20.34 1.01
C GLN A 122 19.25 19.14 0.86
N LEU A 123 18.35 19.23 -0.11
CA LEU A 123 17.44 18.10 -0.43
C LEU A 123 18.19 16.82 -0.76
N GLY A 124 19.34 16.94 -1.47
CA GLY A 124 20.18 15.80 -1.81
C GLY A 124 20.74 15.05 -0.60
N GLU A 125 21.04 15.75 0.48
CA GLU A 125 21.51 15.15 1.74
C GLU A 125 20.41 14.34 2.42
N ILE A 126 19.15 14.85 2.39
CA ILE A 126 18.00 14.15 2.94
C ILE A 126 17.70 12.91 2.11
N PHE A 127 17.75 13.01 0.77
CA PHE A 127 17.60 11.83 -0.10
C PHE A 127 18.70 10.79 0.16
N ALA A 128 19.96 11.21 0.26
CA ALA A 128 21.06 10.31 0.56
C ALA A 128 20.90 9.63 1.92
N GLY A 129 20.45 10.38 2.93
CA GLY A 129 20.14 9.84 4.26
C GLY A 129 18.96 8.87 4.28
N SER A 130 18.03 8.96 3.33
CA SER A 130 16.89 8.06 3.24
C SER A 130 17.18 6.74 2.53
N ILE A 131 18.27 6.63 1.76
CA ILE A 131 18.64 5.42 1.00
C ILE A 131 18.66 4.14 1.85
N PRO A 132 19.31 4.10 3.04
CA PRO A 132 19.34 2.86 3.82
C PRO A 132 17.95 2.41 4.29
N TYR A 133 17.06 3.34 4.62
CA TYR A 133 15.69 3.03 4.98
C TYR A 133 14.88 2.55 3.78
N TRP A 134 15.07 3.17 2.62
CA TRP A 134 14.46 2.76 1.37
C TRP A 134 14.86 1.33 0.99
N LEU A 135 16.15 1.00 1.07
CA LEU A 135 16.63 -0.36 0.84
C LEU A 135 16.01 -1.36 1.83
N LEU A 136 15.88 -0.99 3.09
CA LEU A 136 15.26 -1.84 4.12
C LEU A 136 13.79 -2.10 3.79
N ILE A 137 13.03 -1.08 3.37
CA ILE A 137 11.63 -1.24 2.92
C ILE A 137 11.55 -2.24 1.77
N LEU A 138 12.42 -2.13 0.76
CA LEU A 138 12.44 -3.07 -0.37
C LEU A 138 12.78 -4.50 0.08
N VAL A 139 13.74 -4.66 0.99
CA VAL A 139 14.10 -5.98 1.52
C VAL A 139 12.91 -6.60 2.25
N VAL A 140 12.25 -5.85 3.15
CA VAL A 140 11.05 -6.33 3.86
C VAL A 140 9.93 -6.68 2.89
N MET A 141 9.70 -5.85 1.87
CA MET A 141 8.70 -6.11 0.83
C MET A 141 8.97 -7.43 0.10
N VAL A 142 10.23 -7.68 -0.29
CA VAL A 142 10.63 -8.94 -0.94
C VAL A 142 10.45 -10.14 0.00
N ILE A 143 10.78 -9.99 1.28
CA ILE A 143 10.57 -11.06 2.28
C ILE A 143 9.09 -11.39 2.40
N VAL A 144 8.20 -10.40 2.52
CA VAL A 144 6.75 -10.63 2.60
C VAL A 144 6.21 -11.23 1.31
N TRP A 145 6.77 -10.86 0.16
CA TRP A 145 6.38 -11.45 -1.12
C TRP A 145 6.77 -12.93 -1.24
N LEU A 146 7.97 -13.29 -0.76
CA LEU A 146 8.46 -14.68 -0.77
C LEU A 146 7.81 -15.55 0.31
N VAL A 147 7.44 -14.96 1.44
CA VAL A 147 6.85 -15.67 2.59
C VAL A 147 5.58 -14.92 3.03
N PRO A 148 4.45 -15.09 2.31
CA PRO A 148 3.20 -14.37 2.59
C PRO A 148 2.64 -14.66 3.99
N ASP A 149 2.95 -15.82 4.57
CA ASP A 149 2.53 -16.22 5.91
C ASP A 149 3.04 -15.27 7.01
N LEU A 150 4.16 -14.59 6.79
CA LEU A 150 4.65 -13.56 7.72
C LEU A 150 3.63 -12.44 7.97
N ALA A 151 2.81 -12.13 6.96
CA ALA A 151 1.77 -11.12 7.08
C ALA A 151 0.60 -11.57 7.96
N THR A 152 0.38 -12.88 8.11
CA THR A 152 -0.74 -13.45 8.86
C THR A 152 -0.39 -13.85 10.29
N ILE A 153 0.90 -14.04 10.62
CA ILE A 153 1.37 -14.43 11.97
C ILE A 153 0.78 -13.55 13.08
N PRO A 154 0.78 -12.20 12.99
CA PRO A 154 0.23 -11.37 14.07
C PRO A 154 -1.26 -11.60 14.29
N ILE A 155 -2.00 -11.95 13.24
CA ILE A 155 -3.45 -12.15 13.27
C ILE A 155 -3.78 -13.49 13.91
N THR A 156 -3.09 -14.56 13.49
CA THR A 156 -3.27 -15.90 14.07
C THR A 156 -2.89 -15.92 15.54
N TRP A 157 -1.80 -15.27 15.91
CA TRP A 157 -1.38 -15.16 17.30
C TRP A 157 -2.39 -14.41 18.18
N SER A 158 -2.98 -13.34 17.66
CA SER A 158 -4.01 -12.58 18.42
C SER A 158 -5.30 -13.38 18.61
N SER A 159 -5.71 -14.18 17.63
CA SER A 159 -6.89 -15.05 17.73
C SER A 159 -6.69 -16.18 18.76
N ASP A 160 -5.49 -16.76 18.81
CA ASP A 160 -5.15 -17.80 19.77
C ASP A 160 -5.11 -17.27 21.21
N ILE A 161 -4.65 -16.05 21.41
CA ILE A 161 -4.66 -15.39 22.73
C ILE A 161 -6.11 -15.14 23.18
N GLN A 162 -6.97 -14.63 22.31
CA GLN A 162 -8.39 -14.38 22.64
C GLN A 162 -9.12 -15.68 22.95
N PHE A 163 -8.90 -16.74 22.19
CA PHE A 163 -9.51 -18.04 22.40
C PHE A 163 -9.08 -18.65 23.73
N ASN A 164 -7.80 -18.61 24.06
CA ASN A 164 -7.27 -19.11 25.34
C ASN A 164 -7.78 -18.29 26.55
N HIS A 165 -7.99 -16.97 26.36
CA HIS A 165 -8.56 -16.14 27.43
C HIS A 165 -10.03 -16.46 27.69
N GLN A 166 -10.81 -16.76 26.64
CA GLN A 166 -12.20 -17.19 26.80
C GLN A 166 -12.34 -18.56 27.49
N ILE A 167 -11.48 -19.51 27.16
CA ILE A 167 -11.50 -20.84 27.79
C ILE A 167 -11.02 -20.77 29.25
N GLY A 168 -10.09 -19.87 29.58
CA GLY A 168 -9.57 -19.67 30.94
C GLY A 168 -10.57 -19.03 31.91
N ILE A 169 -11.63 -18.37 31.43
CA ILE A 169 -12.68 -17.76 32.28
C ILE A 169 -13.71 -18.82 32.76
N PHE A 170 -13.75 -19.99 32.13
CA PHE A 170 -14.66 -21.09 32.48
C PHE A 170 -13.98 -22.21 33.33
N ARG A 171 -12.83 -21.97 33.89
CA ARG A 171 -12.17 -22.78 34.91
C ARG A 171 -12.02 -21.97 36.19
#